data_c7f2f465b2fde4e32e21acff6dca43d1
#
_entry.id   c7f2f465b2fde4e32e21acff6dca43d1
#
_cell.length_a   1.000
_cell.length_b   1.000
_cell.length_c   1.000
_cell.angle_alpha   90.00
_cell.angle_beta   90.00
_cell.angle_gamma   90.00
#
_symmetry.space_group_name_H-M   'P 1'
#
loop_
_entity.id
_entity.type
_entity.pdbx_description
1 polymer ?
#
loop_
_entity_poly.entity_id
_entity_poly.type
_entity_poly.pdbx_seq_one_letter_code
_entity_poly.pdbx_strand_id
1 'polypeptide(L)'
;MLRLGRAIAALLAMWAVATDAFAAPIIIVAVGASNTSGWGVADGSAYPERLQVMLRAKGVDAQVINAGRPFDTTGGMLGRIDQSVPNGTRIAILQPGGNDLRFLGSREQRSANIAAMASRLRARNILVIVFDPEIPRQYYAWDGIHLTTEGHAWIAASLLPQVLATLRAGAKPR
;
A
#
# COMPACT_ATOMS: atom_id res chain seq x y z
N MET A 1 33.23 -3.35 -74.71
CA MET A 1 32.58 -2.21 -73.99
C MET A 1 31.86 -2.75 -72.77
N LEU A 2 32.49 -2.69 -71.60
CA LEU A 2 31.92 -3.17 -70.32
C LEU A 2 31.06 -2.06 -69.70
N ARG A 3 29.79 -2.37 -69.39
CA ARG A 3 28.93 -1.49 -68.61
C ARG A 3 28.90 -2.00 -67.16
N LEU A 4 29.54 -1.30 -66.28
CA LEU A 4 29.49 -1.49 -64.81
C LEU A 4 28.12 -1.03 -64.30
N GLY A 5 27.31 -2.00 -63.85
CA GLY A 5 26.09 -1.68 -63.08
C GLY A 5 26.44 -1.45 -61.61
N ARG A 6 26.23 -0.24 -61.13
CA ARG A 6 26.34 0.09 -59.70
C ARG A 6 25.08 -0.35 -58.99
N ALA A 7 25.18 -1.40 -58.18
CA ALA A 7 24.13 -1.78 -57.20
C ALA A 7 24.24 -0.85 -56.00
N ILE A 8 23.25 0.01 -55.79
CA ILE A 8 23.10 0.82 -54.54
C ILE A 8 22.34 -0.04 -53.54
N ALA A 9 23.05 -0.61 -52.58
CA ALA A 9 22.41 -1.28 -51.45
C ALA A 9 21.94 -0.18 -50.46
N ALA A 10 20.62 0.02 -50.41
CA ALA A 10 19.99 0.88 -49.41
C ALA A 10 19.91 0.13 -48.05
N LEU A 11 20.75 0.46 -47.12
CA LEU A 11 20.69 0.01 -45.73
C LEU A 11 19.52 0.77 -45.04
N LEU A 12 18.35 0.14 -44.96
CA LEU A 12 17.28 0.56 -44.06
C LEU A 12 17.67 0.22 -42.62
N ALA A 13 18.25 1.17 -41.91
CA ALA A 13 18.42 1.08 -40.46
C ALA A 13 17.02 1.17 -39.80
N MET A 14 16.40 0.03 -39.48
CA MET A 14 15.24 -0.02 -38.62
C MET A 14 15.66 0.40 -37.21
N TRP A 15 15.36 1.62 -36.87
CA TRP A 15 15.39 2.05 -35.48
C TRP A 15 14.23 1.34 -34.75
N ALA A 16 14.54 0.29 -34.02
CA ALA A 16 13.63 -0.29 -33.05
C ALA A 16 13.51 0.73 -31.91
N VAL A 17 12.44 1.52 -31.92
CA VAL A 17 12.03 2.30 -30.76
C VAL A 17 11.61 1.26 -29.72
N ALA A 18 12.51 0.93 -28.79
CA ALA A 18 12.14 0.20 -27.60
C ALA A 18 11.15 1.09 -26.84
N THR A 19 9.86 0.80 -27.00
CA THR A 19 8.87 1.33 -26.09
C THR A 19 9.14 0.68 -24.74
N ASP A 20 9.78 1.41 -23.83
CA ASP A 20 9.82 1.03 -22.44
C ASP A 20 8.35 0.85 -22.01
N ALA A 21 7.91 -0.40 -21.99
CA ALA A 21 6.63 -0.75 -21.41
C ALA A 21 6.76 -0.41 -19.91
N PHE A 22 6.29 0.75 -19.51
CA PHE A 22 6.21 1.11 -18.09
C PHE A 22 5.46 -0.01 -17.39
N ALA A 23 6.15 -0.77 -16.55
CA ALA A 23 5.52 -1.79 -15.74
C ALA A 23 4.42 -1.11 -14.91
N ALA A 24 3.23 -1.72 -14.85
CA ALA A 24 2.14 -1.17 -14.05
C ALA A 24 2.60 -0.98 -12.59
N PRO A 25 2.16 0.09 -11.94
CA PRO A 25 2.58 0.37 -10.57
C PRO A 25 2.19 -0.76 -9.61
N ILE A 26 3.02 -0.98 -8.60
CA ILE A 26 2.74 -1.94 -7.55
C ILE A 26 1.57 -1.42 -6.70
N ILE A 27 0.45 -2.15 -6.69
CA ILE A 27 -0.71 -1.77 -5.91
C ILE A 27 -0.55 -2.21 -4.45
N ILE A 28 -0.64 -1.26 -3.54
CA ILE A 28 -0.66 -1.46 -2.09
C ILE A 28 -1.98 -0.89 -1.57
N VAL A 29 -2.67 -1.60 -0.69
CA VAL A 29 -3.92 -1.10 -0.10
C VAL A 29 -3.77 -0.98 1.40
N ALA A 30 -4.06 0.19 1.94
CA ALA A 30 -4.09 0.45 3.37
C ALA A 30 -5.55 0.38 3.88
N VAL A 31 -5.85 -0.64 4.66
CA VAL A 31 -7.18 -0.87 5.26
C VAL A 31 -7.13 -0.48 6.73
N GLY A 32 -8.08 0.35 7.16
CA GLY A 32 -8.13 0.79 8.56
C GLY A 32 -9.32 1.70 8.84
N ALA A 33 -9.26 2.40 9.96
CA ALA A 33 -10.29 3.32 10.43
C ALA A 33 -9.92 4.79 10.13
N SER A 34 -10.27 5.72 11.04
CA SER A 34 -10.06 7.17 10.91
C SER A 34 -8.59 7.56 10.73
N ASN A 35 -7.67 6.91 11.43
CA ASN A 35 -6.24 7.17 11.28
C ASN A 35 -5.66 6.66 9.93
N THR A 36 -6.33 5.74 9.26
CA THR A 36 -5.97 5.37 7.88
C THR A 36 -6.58 6.36 6.89
N SER A 37 -7.85 6.77 7.10
CA SER A 37 -8.51 7.72 6.22
C SER A 37 -7.91 9.11 6.22
N GLY A 38 -7.12 9.48 7.24
CA GLY A 38 -6.58 10.83 7.40
C GLY A 38 -7.54 11.79 8.09
N TRP A 39 -8.40 11.29 8.99
CA TRP A 39 -9.32 12.15 9.75
C TRP A 39 -8.59 13.25 10.50
N GLY A 40 -8.97 14.50 10.24
CA GLY A 40 -8.42 15.67 10.95
C GLY A 40 -7.12 16.25 10.35
N VAL A 41 -6.60 15.68 9.27
CA VAL A 41 -5.45 16.25 8.55
C VAL A 41 -5.83 16.65 7.12
N ALA A 42 -5.02 17.53 6.53
CA ALA A 42 -5.25 17.98 5.16
C ALA A 42 -5.12 16.84 4.14
N ASP A 43 -5.77 16.99 2.99
CA ASP A 43 -5.69 16.05 1.88
C ASP A 43 -4.22 15.79 1.48
N GLY A 44 -3.90 14.54 1.20
CA GLY A 44 -2.53 14.11 0.89
C GLY A 44 -1.60 13.99 2.11
N SER A 45 -2.07 14.34 3.31
CA SER A 45 -1.28 14.27 4.55
C SER A 45 -1.46 12.97 5.33
N ALA A 46 -2.40 12.13 4.96
CA ALA A 46 -2.56 10.83 5.60
C ALA A 46 -1.38 9.89 5.30
N TYR A 47 -1.15 8.89 6.14
CA TYR A 47 0.01 8.04 6.03
C TYR A 47 0.08 7.22 4.72
N PRO A 48 -1.04 6.78 4.10
CA PRO A 48 -0.97 6.04 2.85
C PRO A 48 -0.37 6.88 1.72
N GLU A 49 -0.79 8.13 1.58
CA GLU A 49 -0.31 9.06 0.57
C GLU A 49 1.18 9.40 0.80
N ARG A 50 1.56 9.62 2.06
CA ARG A 50 2.96 9.86 2.44
C ARG A 50 3.84 8.65 2.16
N LEU A 51 3.36 7.45 2.46
CA LEU A 51 4.06 6.20 2.17
C LEU A 51 4.28 6.03 0.66
N GLN A 52 3.29 6.37 -0.17
CA GLN A 52 3.43 6.37 -1.63
C GLN A 52 4.56 7.28 -2.09
N VAL A 53 4.61 8.52 -1.59
CA VAL A 53 5.68 9.47 -1.92
C VAL A 53 7.05 8.91 -1.51
N MET A 54 7.14 8.33 -0.31
CA MET A 54 8.39 7.77 0.21
C MET A 54 8.84 6.53 -0.60
N LEU A 55 7.93 5.67 -1.02
CA LEU A 55 8.23 4.51 -1.87
C LEU A 55 8.76 4.95 -3.24
N ARG A 56 8.12 5.94 -3.87
CA ARG A 56 8.56 6.51 -5.14
C ARG A 56 9.94 7.16 -5.03
N ALA A 57 10.22 7.85 -3.93
CA ALA A 57 11.55 8.41 -3.65
C ALA A 57 12.62 7.31 -3.47
N LYS A 58 12.24 6.06 -3.20
CA LYS A 58 13.13 4.88 -3.17
C LYS A 58 13.18 4.12 -4.51
N GLY A 59 12.61 4.68 -5.57
CA GLY A 59 12.58 4.04 -6.89
C GLY A 59 11.54 2.92 -7.04
N VAL A 60 10.60 2.81 -6.10
CA VAL A 60 9.49 1.84 -6.19
C VAL A 60 8.29 2.56 -6.78
N ASP A 61 7.92 2.24 -8.02
CA ASP A 61 6.68 2.73 -8.61
C ASP A 61 5.50 2.02 -7.94
N ALA A 62 4.95 2.67 -6.91
CA ALA A 62 3.84 2.16 -6.12
C ALA A 62 2.66 3.13 -6.15
N GLN A 63 1.46 2.56 -6.15
CA GLN A 63 0.21 3.23 -5.83
C GLN A 63 -0.28 2.69 -4.48
N VAL A 64 -0.43 3.58 -3.49
CA VAL A 64 -0.97 3.23 -2.17
C VAL A 64 -2.41 3.71 -2.08
N ILE A 65 -3.35 2.78 -2.18
CA ILE A 65 -4.79 3.06 -2.09
C ILE A 65 -5.18 3.19 -0.63
N ASN A 66 -5.77 4.32 -0.27
CA ASN A 66 -6.31 4.56 1.05
C ASN A 66 -7.73 3.98 1.13
N ALA A 67 -7.87 2.87 1.85
CA ALA A 67 -9.14 2.21 2.14
C ALA A 67 -9.53 2.38 3.63
N GLY A 68 -9.13 3.49 4.25
CA GLY A 68 -9.56 3.89 5.58
C GLY A 68 -11.03 4.33 5.59
N ARG A 69 -11.76 3.95 6.64
CA ARG A 69 -13.15 4.38 6.86
C ARG A 69 -13.29 4.84 8.30
N PRO A 70 -13.68 6.13 8.54
CA PRO A 70 -13.90 6.62 9.90
C PRO A 70 -14.88 5.71 10.67
N PHE A 71 -14.64 5.57 11.98
CA PHE A 71 -15.41 4.76 12.91
C PHE A 71 -15.43 3.24 12.65
N ASP A 72 -14.67 2.74 11.66
CA ASP A 72 -14.66 1.32 11.36
C ASP A 72 -14.04 0.49 12.50
N THR A 73 -14.57 -0.72 12.66
CA THR A 73 -14.04 -1.75 13.57
C THR A 73 -13.39 -2.85 12.76
N THR A 74 -12.67 -3.76 13.41
CA THR A 74 -12.10 -4.93 12.69
C THR A 74 -13.20 -5.82 12.12
N GLY A 75 -14.38 -5.87 12.72
CA GLY A 75 -15.56 -6.54 12.17
C GLY A 75 -16.07 -5.88 10.89
N GLY A 76 -16.17 -4.54 10.89
CA GLY A 76 -16.52 -3.77 9.71
C GLY A 76 -15.49 -3.92 8.59
N MET A 77 -14.18 -3.85 8.93
CA MET A 77 -13.09 -4.09 7.98
C MET A 77 -13.17 -5.49 7.36
N LEU A 78 -13.40 -6.53 8.17
CA LEU A 78 -13.56 -7.90 7.71
C LEU A 78 -14.75 -8.05 6.76
N GLY A 79 -15.87 -7.40 7.07
CA GLY A 79 -17.08 -7.41 6.22
C GLY A 79 -16.87 -6.82 4.82
N ARG A 80 -15.92 -5.88 4.67
CA ARG A 80 -15.63 -5.20 3.40
C ARG A 80 -14.27 -5.54 2.79
N ILE A 81 -13.51 -6.48 3.35
CA ILE A 81 -12.10 -6.70 2.99
C ILE A 81 -11.93 -7.01 1.50
N ASP A 82 -12.81 -7.81 0.91
CA ASP A 82 -12.71 -8.21 -0.49
C ASP A 82 -13.01 -7.06 -1.46
N GLN A 83 -13.94 -6.16 -1.09
CA GLN A 83 -14.24 -4.95 -1.86
C GLN A 83 -13.12 -3.91 -1.72
N SER A 84 -12.54 -3.79 -0.53
CA SER A 84 -11.50 -2.81 -0.23
C SER A 84 -10.15 -3.16 -0.84
N VAL A 85 -9.88 -4.46 -1.03
CA VAL A 85 -8.61 -4.97 -1.54
C VAL A 85 -8.86 -5.71 -2.86
N PRO A 86 -8.81 -5.02 -4.01
CA PRO A 86 -9.09 -5.62 -5.32
C PRO A 86 -8.02 -6.65 -5.72
N ASN A 87 -8.37 -7.49 -6.70
CA ASN A 87 -7.40 -8.38 -7.32
C ASN A 87 -6.27 -7.58 -7.98
N GLY A 88 -5.06 -8.14 -7.98
CA GLY A 88 -3.86 -7.41 -8.44
C GLY A 88 -3.16 -6.63 -7.32
N THR A 89 -3.77 -6.51 -6.13
CA THR A 89 -3.08 -5.94 -4.96
C THR A 89 -1.87 -6.80 -4.59
N ARG A 90 -0.72 -6.16 -4.46
CA ARG A 90 0.53 -6.84 -4.05
C ARG A 90 0.67 -6.94 -2.54
N ILE A 91 0.34 -5.87 -1.81
CA ILE A 91 0.42 -5.80 -0.35
C ILE A 91 -0.86 -5.18 0.19
N ALA A 92 -1.43 -5.78 1.21
CA ALA A 92 -2.44 -5.18 2.07
C ALA A 92 -1.82 -4.82 3.42
N ILE A 93 -1.97 -3.57 3.84
CA ILE A 93 -1.60 -3.08 5.15
C ILE A 93 -2.88 -3.03 5.98
N LEU A 94 -2.95 -3.80 7.05
CA LEU A 94 -4.06 -3.79 7.99
C LEU A 94 -3.68 -2.95 9.20
N GLN A 95 -4.33 -1.80 9.38
CA GLN A 95 -4.21 -0.95 10.57
C GLN A 95 -5.51 -1.01 11.36
N PRO A 96 -5.65 -1.94 12.30
CA PRO A 96 -6.94 -2.25 12.93
C PRO A 96 -7.47 -1.15 13.86
N GLY A 97 -6.60 -0.32 14.42
CA GLY A 97 -7.00 0.73 15.36
C GLY A 97 -7.62 0.22 16.66
N GLY A 98 -8.25 1.12 17.41
CA GLY A 98 -8.80 0.87 18.76
C GLY A 98 -10.34 0.88 18.86
N ASN A 99 -11.07 1.01 17.75
CA ASN A 99 -12.51 1.19 17.77
C ASN A 99 -13.29 -0.01 18.32
N ASP A 100 -12.79 -1.23 18.11
CA ASP A 100 -13.41 -2.43 18.70
C ASP A 100 -13.58 -2.28 20.20
N LEU A 101 -12.53 -1.86 20.91
CA LEU A 101 -12.57 -1.70 22.36
C LEU A 101 -13.37 -0.47 22.82
N ARG A 102 -13.52 0.53 21.95
CA ARG A 102 -14.38 1.71 22.23
C ARG A 102 -15.85 1.40 22.06
N PHE A 103 -16.21 0.52 21.12
CA PHE A 103 -17.59 0.18 20.80
C PHE A 103 -18.02 -1.17 21.40
N LEU A 104 -17.56 -1.47 22.62
CA LEU A 104 -17.94 -2.65 23.40
C LEU A 104 -17.52 -4.01 22.80
N GLY A 105 -16.57 -4.02 21.89
CA GLY A 105 -15.96 -5.26 21.39
C GLY A 105 -14.89 -5.81 22.34
N SER A 106 -14.47 -7.05 22.10
CA SER A 106 -13.42 -7.70 22.89
C SER A 106 -12.08 -7.74 22.16
N ARG A 107 -10.99 -7.92 22.93
CA ARG A 107 -9.65 -8.12 22.36
C ARG A 107 -9.58 -9.41 21.55
N GLU A 108 -10.25 -10.46 22.00
CA GLU A 108 -10.31 -11.77 21.37
C GLU A 108 -11.00 -11.66 20.01
N GLN A 109 -12.15 -10.98 19.94
CA GLN A 109 -12.88 -10.77 18.69
C GLN A 109 -12.06 -9.91 17.72
N ARG A 110 -11.40 -8.85 18.21
CA ARG A 110 -10.50 -8.02 17.39
C ARG A 110 -9.37 -8.87 16.80
N SER A 111 -8.72 -9.69 17.61
CA SER A 111 -7.63 -10.56 17.16
C SER A 111 -8.12 -11.60 16.15
N ALA A 112 -9.28 -12.22 16.38
CA ALA A 112 -9.89 -13.18 15.46
C ALA A 112 -10.22 -12.53 14.10
N ASN A 113 -10.76 -11.32 14.10
CA ASN A 113 -11.09 -10.58 12.87
C ASN A 113 -9.81 -10.23 12.07
N ILE A 114 -8.74 -9.79 12.74
CA ILE A 114 -7.45 -9.50 12.10
C ILE A 114 -6.88 -10.77 11.46
N ALA A 115 -6.90 -11.89 12.18
CA ALA A 115 -6.41 -13.17 11.67
C ALA A 115 -7.24 -13.65 10.47
N ALA A 116 -8.56 -13.50 10.52
CA ALA A 116 -9.47 -13.85 9.42
C ALA A 116 -9.20 -13.00 8.17
N MET A 117 -9.04 -11.67 8.31
CA MET A 117 -8.66 -10.79 7.21
C MET A 117 -7.33 -11.22 6.58
N ALA A 118 -6.31 -11.42 7.42
CA ALA A 118 -4.99 -11.82 6.95
C ALA A 118 -5.01 -13.17 6.22
N SER A 119 -5.76 -14.15 6.75
CA SER A 119 -5.94 -15.46 6.10
C SER A 119 -6.62 -15.33 4.74
N ARG A 120 -7.73 -14.58 4.66
CA ARG A 120 -8.49 -14.36 3.42
C ARG A 120 -7.66 -13.68 2.34
N LEU A 121 -6.85 -12.70 2.70
CA LEU A 121 -5.96 -12.00 1.77
C LEU A 121 -4.80 -12.89 1.30
N ARG A 122 -4.19 -13.66 2.20
CA ARG A 122 -3.12 -14.61 1.85
C ARG A 122 -3.61 -15.72 0.92
N ALA A 123 -4.84 -16.20 1.09
CA ALA A 123 -5.46 -17.17 0.20
C ALA A 123 -5.61 -16.64 -1.25
N ARG A 124 -5.61 -15.31 -1.42
CA ARG A 124 -5.60 -14.62 -2.71
C ARG A 124 -4.18 -14.24 -3.19
N ASN A 125 -3.13 -14.81 -2.57
CA ASN A 125 -1.71 -14.50 -2.84
C ASN A 125 -1.33 -13.03 -2.58
N ILE A 126 -2.05 -12.33 -1.71
CA ILE A 126 -1.74 -10.96 -1.29
C ILE A 126 -0.84 -11.01 -0.05
N LEU A 127 0.27 -10.30 -0.10
CA LEU A 127 1.16 -10.14 1.05
C LEU A 127 0.47 -9.24 2.09
N VAL A 128 0.58 -9.59 3.38
CA VAL A 128 -0.15 -8.87 4.44
C VAL A 128 0.83 -8.35 5.48
N ILE A 129 0.74 -7.05 5.74
CA ILE A 129 1.39 -6.39 6.87
C ILE A 129 0.28 -6.03 7.88
N VAL A 130 0.32 -6.60 9.06
CA VAL A 130 -0.50 -6.13 10.18
C VAL A 130 0.31 -5.07 10.91
N PHE A 131 -0.18 -3.83 10.86
CA PHE A 131 0.50 -2.68 11.44
C PHE A 131 -0.33 -2.14 12.62
N ASP A 132 0.06 -2.55 13.80
CA ASP A 132 -0.62 -2.20 15.06
C ASP A 132 0.43 -1.78 16.13
N PRO A 133 1.23 -0.74 15.85
CA PRO A 133 2.28 -0.31 16.75
C PRO A 133 1.71 0.47 17.94
N GLU A 134 2.46 0.52 19.02
CA GLU A 134 2.26 1.52 20.05
C GLU A 134 2.76 2.88 19.52
N ILE A 135 1.83 3.81 19.30
CA ILE A 135 2.13 5.13 18.76
C ILE A 135 2.44 6.08 19.92
N PRO A 136 3.61 6.77 19.92
CA PRO A 136 3.96 7.74 20.97
C PRO A 136 2.92 8.85 21.12
N ARG A 137 2.61 9.23 22.38
CA ARG A 137 1.54 10.18 22.71
C ARG A 137 1.65 11.52 22.00
N GLN A 138 2.85 12.00 21.73
CA GLN A 138 3.11 13.25 21.02
C GLN A 138 2.57 13.31 19.59
N TYR A 139 2.24 12.16 18.99
CA TYR A 139 1.70 12.06 17.65
C TYR A 139 0.18 12.06 17.59
N TYR A 140 -0.49 12.09 18.76
CA TYR A 140 -1.93 12.21 18.82
C TYR A 140 -2.35 13.68 18.90
N ALA A 141 -3.48 13.99 18.28
CA ALA A 141 -4.16 15.26 18.43
C ALA A 141 -4.69 15.44 19.86
N TRP A 142 -5.27 16.59 20.13
CA TRP A 142 -5.81 16.94 21.45
C TRP A 142 -6.85 15.95 21.99
N ASP A 143 -7.53 15.22 21.10
CA ASP A 143 -8.53 14.22 21.47
C ASP A 143 -7.95 12.88 21.93
N GLY A 144 -6.64 12.69 21.79
CA GLY A 144 -5.92 11.48 22.16
C GLY A 144 -6.27 10.24 21.33
N ILE A 145 -6.91 10.43 20.16
CA ILE A 145 -7.46 9.38 19.31
C ILE A 145 -6.90 9.49 17.90
N HIS A 146 -7.04 10.67 17.31
CA HIS A 146 -6.63 10.94 15.96
C HIS A 146 -5.18 11.41 15.91
N LEU A 147 -4.52 11.15 14.80
CA LEU A 147 -3.12 11.48 14.63
C LEU A 147 -2.96 12.90 14.10
N THR A 148 -1.90 13.57 14.53
CA THR A 148 -1.43 14.80 13.90
C THR A 148 -0.79 14.52 12.55
N THR A 149 -0.50 15.56 11.78
CA THR A 149 0.27 15.46 10.52
C THR A 149 1.62 14.77 10.73
N GLU A 150 2.29 15.04 11.86
CA GLU A 150 3.56 14.41 12.27
C GLU A 150 3.35 12.93 12.63
N GLY A 151 2.21 12.60 13.26
CA GLY A 151 1.83 11.22 13.55
C GLY A 151 1.64 10.39 12.28
N HIS A 152 1.00 10.94 11.26
CA HIS A 152 0.90 10.31 9.95
C HIS A 152 2.26 10.15 9.27
N ALA A 153 3.16 11.14 9.38
CA ALA A 153 4.52 11.03 8.87
C ALA A 153 5.31 9.92 9.59
N TRP A 154 5.14 9.81 10.91
CA TRP A 154 5.76 8.76 11.70
C TRP A 154 5.29 7.36 11.29
N ILE A 155 3.98 7.15 11.08
CA ILE A 155 3.45 5.88 10.59
C ILE A 155 4.04 5.54 9.22
N ALA A 156 4.03 6.47 8.27
CA ALA A 156 4.59 6.24 6.94
C ALA A 156 6.07 5.85 7.01
N ALA A 157 6.87 6.54 7.83
CA ALA A 157 8.28 6.23 8.03
C ALA A 157 8.50 4.85 8.67
N SER A 158 7.64 4.46 9.62
CA SER A 158 7.70 3.14 10.28
C SER A 158 7.28 1.99 9.36
N LEU A 159 6.36 2.25 8.43
CA LEU A 159 5.89 1.26 7.45
C LEU A 159 6.87 1.07 6.28
N LEU A 160 7.58 2.11 5.87
CA LEU A 160 8.45 2.07 4.69
C LEU A 160 9.43 0.89 4.70
N PRO A 161 10.24 0.64 5.75
CA PRO A 161 11.16 -0.50 5.77
C PRO A 161 10.44 -1.84 5.72
N GLN A 162 9.26 -1.98 6.34
CA GLN A 162 8.47 -3.21 6.35
C GLN A 162 7.94 -3.51 4.93
N VAL A 163 7.42 -2.50 4.23
CA VAL A 163 6.94 -2.64 2.86
C VAL A 163 8.08 -3.02 1.92
N LEU A 164 9.23 -2.33 2.00
CA LEU A 164 10.40 -2.66 1.19
C LEU A 164 10.92 -4.08 1.43
N ALA A 165 10.96 -4.52 2.70
CA ALA A 165 11.35 -5.89 3.05
C ALA A 165 10.36 -6.93 2.51
N THR A 166 9.05 -6.65 2.64
CA THR A 166 7.98 -7.53 2.16
C THR A 166 8.01 -7.68 0.63
N LEU A 167 8.27 -6.60 -0.10
CA LEU A 167 8.42 -6.64 -1.56
C LEU A 167 9.62 -7.49 -1.99
N ARG A 168 10.78 -7.34 -1.32
CA ARG A 168 11.99 -8.15 -1.60
C ARG A 168 11.76 -9.64 -1.31
N ALA A 169 11.12 -9.97 -0.21
CA ALA A 169 10.81 -11.36 0.17
C ALA A 169 9.85 -12.02 -0.85
N GLY A 170 8.86 -11.28 -1.32
CA GLY A 170 7.90 -11.76 -2.32
C GLY A 170 8.40 -11.75 -3.77
N ALA A 171 9.58 -11.19 -4.04
CA ALA A 171 10.22 -11.23 -5.36
C ALA A 171 11.16 -12.44 -5.54
N LYS A 172 11.52 -13.17 -4.46
CA LYS A 172 12.32 -14.39 -4.60
C LYS A 172 11.47 -15.47 -5.27
N PRO A 173 11.96 -16.13 -6.33
CA PRO A 173 11.27 -17.29 -6.91
C PRO A 173 11.15 -18.39 -5.85
N ARG A 174 9.97 -19.02 -5.82
CA ARG A 174 9.73 -20.22 -5.00
C ARG A 174 10.41 -21.41 -5.62
#